data_6283d7d3e0d4eed160ad36dc784f4157
#
_entry.id   6283d7d3e0d4eed160ad36dc784f4157
#
_cell.length_a   1.000
_cell.length_b   1.000
_cell.length_c   1.000
_cell.angle_alpha   90.00
_cell.angle_beta   90.00
_cell.angle_gamma   90.00
#
_symmetry.space_group_name_H-M   'P 1'
#
loop_
_entity.id
_entity.type
_entity.pdbx_description
1 polymer ?
#
loop_
_entity_poly.entity_id
_entity_poly.type
_entity_poly.pdbx_seq_one_letter_code
_entity_poly.pdbx_strand_id
1 'polypeptide(L)'
;MKIDLPRDFDAQTAKFSEILAKFNRVHSLTSYKNLNEQITDSIAPLEIFPQIAGAKTAIDVGSGAGFPAIFLAMILRECEWHLFEPSPKKSAFLSYVKAELNLTNIHVKSCKIQDGEPFAVQLITSRALMKTKDLLEICNGFFDAQTQILLYKGSSVQSELDGLNAQICGRGNRNYVFIKGGDVI
;
A
#
# COMPACT_ATOMS: atom_id res chain seq x y z
N MET A 1 -18.20 -0.43 9.25
CA MET A 1 -18.75 -1.46 8.34
C MET A 1 -17.78 -2.62 8.34
N LYS A 2 -18.23 -3.86 8.47
CA LYS A 2 -17.31 -5.02 8.48
C LYS A 2 -16.82 -5.25 7.05
N ILE A 3 -15.51 -5.46 6.87
CA ILE A 3 -14.94 -5.77 5.54
C ILE A 3 -15.50 -7.12 5.07
N ASP A 4 -16.03 -7.15 3.87
CA ASP A 4 -16.40 -8.41 3.20
C ASP A 4 -15.15 -8.98 2.52
N LEU A 5 -14.53 -9.95 3.17
CA LEU A 5 -13.32 -10.60 2.68
C LEU A 5 -13.67 -11.65 1.62
N PRO A 6 -12.91 -11.75 0.52
CA PRO A 6 -13.05 -12.83 -0.44
C PRO A 6 -12.92 -14.21 0.23
N ARG A 7 -13.65 -15.22 -0.25
CA ARG A 7 -13.66 -16.57 0.35
C ARG A 7 -12.29 -17.25 0.41
N ASP A 8 -11.39 -16.89 -0.50
CA ASP A 8 -10.03 -17.43 -0.60
C ASP A 8 -8.96 -16.56 0.07
N PHE A 9 -9.37 -15.45 0.75
CA PHE A 9 -8.44 -14.50 1.38
C PHE A 9 -7.52 -15.17 2.39
N ASP A 10 -8.05 -16.02 3.28
CA ASP A 10 -7.24 -16.72 4.30
C ASP A 10 -6.25 -17.70 3.65
N ALA A 11 -6.66 -18.40 2.60
CA ALA A 11 -5.77 -19.31 1.87
C ALA A 11 -4.65 -18.54 1.14
N GLN A 12 -4.98 -17.42 0.52
CA GLN A 12 -4.00 -16.55 -0.15
C GLN A 12 -3.01 -15.93 0.85
N THR A 13 -3.46 -15.46 2.01
CA THR A 13 -2.59 -14.90 3.04
C THR A 13 -1.69 -15.96 3.69
N ALA A 14 -2.18 -17.19 3.88
CA ALA A 14 -1.35 -18.30 4.34
C ALA A 14 -0.25 -18.62 3.32
N LYS A 15 -0.59 -18.74 2.03
CA LYS A 15 0.38 -18.98 0.95
C LYS A 15 1.39 -17.84 0.83
N PHE A 16 0.94 -16.57 0.91
CA PHE A 16 1.83 -15.41 0.96
C PHE A 16 2.85 -15.53 2.10
N SER A 17 2.39 -15.89 3.30
CA SER A 17 3.24 -16.02 4.49
C SER A 17 4.31 -17.09 4.32
N GLU A 18 3.98 -18.23 3.70
CA GLU A 18 4.94 -19.28 3.37
C GLU A 18 6.00 -18.80 2.36
N ILE A 19 5.56 -18.10 1.31
CA ILE A 19 6.44 -17.54 0.29
C ILE A 19 7.39 -16.53 0.93
N LEU A 20 6.84 -15.59 1.72
CA LEU A 20 7.64 -14.57 2.40
C LEU A 20 8.66 -15.20 3.34
N ALA A 21 8.27 -16.23 4.10
CA ALA A 21 9.19 -16.92 5.01
C ALA A 21 10.36 -17.59 4.26
N LYS A 22 10.12 -18.18 3.08
CA LYS A 22 11.17 -18.76 2.23
C LYS A 22 12.13 -17.69 1.71
N PHE A 23 11.60 -16.61 1.13
CA PHE A 23 12.43 -15.52 0.60
C PHE A 23 13.18 -14.76 1.69
N ASN A 24 12.55 -14.54 2.84
CA ASN A 24 13.13 -13.76 3.94
C ASN A 24 14.36 -14.43 4.56
N ARG A 25 14.45 -15.77 4.51
CA ARG A 25 15.64 -16.51 4.97
C ARG A 25 16.90 -16.15 4.17
N VAL A 26 16.75 -15.82 2.88
CA VAL A 26 17.87 -15.54 1.97
C VAL A 26 18.09 -14.05 1.78
N HIS A 27 17.03 -13.26 1.74
CA HIS A 27 17.08 -11.89 1.26
C HIS A 27 16.78 -10.82 2.32
N SER A 28 16.33 -11.21 3.52
CA SER A 28 15.98 -10.26 4.60
C SER A 28 15.05 -9.14 4.12
N LEU A 29 13.95 -9.51 3.47
CA LEU A 29 13.00 -8.56 2.86
C LEU A 29 12.29 -7.69 3.89
N THR A 30 12.02 -8.27 5.07
CA THR A 30 11.35 -7.59 6.17
C THR A 30 11.78 -8.15 7.53
N SER A 31 11.66 -7.33 8.57
CA SER A 31 11.91 -7.70 9.98
C SER A 31 10.63 -8.04 10.75
N TYR A 32 9.47 -8.12 10.08
CA TYR A 32 8.20 -8.38 10.76
C TYR A 32 8.18 -9.75 11.44
N LYS A 33 7.87 -9.76 12.74
CA LYS A 33 7.79 -10.98 13.56
C LYS A 33 6.39 -11.60 13.54
N ASN A 34 5.35 -10.75 13.48
CA ASN A 34 3.95 -11.17 13.47
C ASN A 34 3.28 -10.74 12.16
N LEU A 35 3.17 -11.67 11.21
CA LEU A 35 2.59 -11.37 9.90
C LEU A 35 1.09 -11.16 9.97
N ASN A 36 0.36 -11.86 10.84
CA ASN A 36 -1.09 -11.70 10.98
C ASN A 36 -1.44 -10.26 11.42
N GLU A 37 -0.67 -9.71 12.35
CA GLU A 37 -0.83 -8.31 12.76
C GLU A 37 -0.57 -7.35 11.59
N GLN A 38 0.45 -7.62 10.77
CA GLN A 38 0.78 -6.79 9.62
C GLN A 38 -0.29 -6.89 8.51
N ILE A 39 -0.88 -8.06 8.32
CA ILE A 39 -2.00 -8.28 7.39
C ILE A 39 -3.23 -7.49 7.87
N THR A 40 -3.60 -7.66 9.15
CA THR A 40 -4.71 -6.92 9.76
C THR A 40 -4.50 -5.40 9.67
N ASP A 41 -3.29 -4.91 9.97
CA ASP A 41 -2.91 -3.50 9.82
C ASP A 41 -3.07 -3.03 8.37
N SER A 42 -2.71 -3.86 7.39
CA SER A 42 -2.80 -3.50 5.96
C SER A 42 -4.23 -3.28 5.49
N ILE A 43 -5.18 -4.07 5.97
CA ILE A 43 -6.59 -4.02 5.51
C ILE A 43 -7.49 -3.14 6.38
N ALA A 44 -7.06 -2.77 7.59
CA ALA A 44 -7.84 -1.96 8.52
C ALA A 44 -8.41 -0.66 7.92
N PRO A 45 -7.72 0.06 7.02
CA PRO A 45 -8.27 1.26 6.38
C PRO A 45 -9.54 1.05 5.57
N LEU A 46 -9.83 -0.16 5.11
CA LEU A 46 -11.10 -0.44 4.41
C LEU A 46 -12.34 -0.29 5.33
N GLU A 47 -12.15 -0.49 6.65
CA GLU A 47 -13.20 -0.21 7.64
C GLU A 47 -13.25 1.26 8.03
N ILE A 48 -12.09 1.90 8.12
CA ILE A 48 -11.92 3.28 8.62
C ILE A 48 -12.31 4.29 7.54
N PHE A 49 -11.89 4.06 6.30
CA PHE A 49 -12.10 4.91 5.14
C PHE A 49 -12.74 4.11 4.00
N PRO A 50 -14.01 3.70 4.13
CA PRO A 50 -14.65 2.77 3.19
C PRO A 50 -14.72 3.29 1.75
N GLN A 51 -14.58 4.60 1.54
CA GLN A 51 -14.54 5.22 0.22
C GLN A 51 -13.37 4.73 -0.65
N ILE A 52 -12.26 4.26 -0.06
CA ILE A 52 -11.12 3.74 -0.83
C ILE A 52 -11.46 2.46 -1.59
N ALA A 53 -12.48 1.72 -1.15
CA ALA A 53 -12.90 0.48 -1.79
C ALA A 53 -13.48 0.69 -3.20
N GLY A 54 -13.86 1.92 -3.56
CA GLY A 54 -14.36 2.26 -4.89
C GLY A 54 -13.28 2.51 -5.95
N ALA A 55 -12.00 2.57 -5.55
CA ALA A 55 -10.91 2.86 -6.47
C ALA A 55 -10.76 1.77 -7.54
N LYS A 56 -10.57 2.18 -8.80
CA LYS A 56 -10.32 1.29 -9.95
C LYS A 56 -8.85 1.29 -10.37
N THR A 57 -8.10 2.31 -9.97
CA THR A 57 -6.65 2.41 -10.22
C THR A 57 -5.95 2.86 -8.96
N ALA A 58 -4.86 2.19 -8.62
CA ALA A 58 -4.06 2.52 -7.44
C ALA A 58 -2.56 2.38 -7.69
N ILE A 59 -1.78 3.18 -6.98
CA ILE A 59 -0.34 2.98 -6.85
C ILE A 59 0.03 2.75 -5.39
N ASP A 60 1.05 1.94 -5.19
CA ASP A 60 1.71 1.79 -3.89
C ASP A 60 3.18 2.19 -4.01
N VAL A 61 3.58 3.17 -3.23
CA VAL A 61 4.91 3.78 -3.33
C VAL A 61 5.84 3.20 -2.29
N GLY A 62 6.90 2.52 -2.77
CA GLY A 62 7.82 1.81 -1.90
C GLY A 62 7.21 0.53 -1.34
N SER A 63 6.69 -0.32 -2.21
CA SER A 63 5.87 -1.49 -1.83
C SER A 63 6.59 -2.52 -0.95
N GLY A 64 7.92 -2.53 -0.95
CA GLY A 64 8.71 -3.35 -0.05
C GLY A 64 8.42 -4.84 -0.21
N ALA A 65 8.05 -5.47 0.91
CA ALA A 65 7.60 -6.86 0.93
C ALA A 65 6.09 -7.01 0.67
N GLY A 66 5.45 -6.00 0.02
CA GLY A 66 4.06 -6.06 -0.43
C GLY A 66 3.02 -5.54 0.57
N PHE A 67 3.43 -4.87 1.65
CA PHE A 67 2.53 -4.28 2.64
C PHE A 67 2.35 -2.77 2.41
N PRO A 68 1.13 -2.27 2.25
CA PRO A 68 -0.17 -2.94 2.38
C PRO A 68 -0.69 -3.55 1.07
N ALA A 69 -0.11 -3.21 -0.09
CA ALA A 69 -0.72 -3.30 -1.40
C ALA A 69 -1.18 -4.71 -1.80
N ILE A 70 -0.41 -5.76 -1.51
CA ILE A 70 -0.78 -7.14 -1.85
C ILE A 70 -2.13 -7.51 -1.20
N PHE A 71 -2.35 -7.16 0.06
CA PHE A 71 -3.58 -7.51 0.79
C PHE A 71 -4.77 -6.67 0.35
N LEU A 72 -4.54 -5.39 0.03
CA LEU A 72 -5.57 -4.55 -0.57
C LEU A 72 -5.96 -5.05 -1.97
N ALA A 73 -4.99 -5.47 -2.78
CA ALA A 73 -5.25 -6.02 -4.12
C ALA A 73 -5.99 -7.37 -4.09
N MET A 74 -5.76 -8.21 -3.08
CA MET A 74 -6.52 -9.44 -2.86
C MET A 74 -8.02 -9.17 -2.60
N ILE A 75 -8.34 -8.04 -1.95
CA ILE A 75 -9.71 -7.65 -1.61
C ILE A 75 -10.33 -6.81 -2.72
N LEU A 76 -9.62 -5.79 -3.21
CA LEU A 76 -10.07 -4.87 -4.24
C LEU A 76 -9.68 -5.39 -5.64
N ARG A 77 -10.25 -6.52 -6.05
CA ARG A 77 -9.87 -7.26 -7.27
C ARG A 77 -10.14 -6.52 -8.58
N GLU A 78 -11.06 -5.57 -8.55
CA GLU A 78 -11.36 -4.72 -9.71
C GLU A 78 -10.49 -3.45 -9.77
N CYS A 79 -9.59 -3.27 -8.81
CA CYS A 79 -8.63 -2.17 -8.79
C CYS A 79 -7.31 -2.64 -9.40
N GLU A 80 -6.83 -1.94 -10.42
CA GLU A 80 -5.51 -2.15 -11.01
C GLU A 80 -4.45 -1.48 -10.14
N TRP A 81 -3.54 -2.30 -9.59
CA TRP A 81 -2.50 -1.86 -8.67
C TRP A 81 -1.15 -1.78 -9.34
N HIS A 82 -0.49 -0.62 -9.29
CA HIS A 82 0.88 -0.43 -9.75
C HIS A 82 1.82 -0.28 -8.54
N LEU A 83 2.65 -1.28 -8.30
CA LEU A 83 3.56 -1.36 -7.16
C LEU A 83 4.94 -0.86 -7.55
N PHE A 84 5.33 0.32 -7.05
CA PHE A 84 6.65 0.90 -7.29
C PHE A 84 7.65 0.45 -6.21
N GLU A 85 8.63 -0.36 -6.60
CA GLU A 85 9.67 -0.86 -5.70
C GLU A 85 11.03 -0.92 -6.42
N PRO A 86 11.97 -0.02 -6.09
CA PRO A 86 13.24 0.06 -6.80
C PRO A 86 14.25 -1.04 -6.45
N SER A 87 14.06 -1.74 -5.31
CA SER A 87 14.96 -2.83 -4.93
C SER A 87 14.73 -4.07 -5.79
N PRO A 88 15.74 -4.55 -6.57
CA PRO A 88 15.59 -5.73 -7.42
C PRO A 88 15.15 -6.99 -6.67
N LYS A 89 15.61 -7.17 -5.44
CA LYS A 89 15.23 -8.32 -4.60
C LYS A 89 13.75 -8.27 -4.21
N LYS A 90 13.26 -7.08 -3.85
CA LYS A 90 11.87 -6.88 -3.41
C LYS A 90 10.92 -6.92 -4.61
N SER A 91 11.27 -6.28 -5.73
CA SER A 91 10.44 -6.31 -6.94
C SER A 91 10.35 -7.73 -7.54
N ALA A 92 11.44 -8.51 -7.50
CA ALA A 92 11.42 -9.92 -7.89
C ALA A 92 10.50 -10.75 -6.96
N PHE A 93 10.55 -10.49 -5.64
CA PHE A 93 9.64 -11.11 -4.68
C PHE A 93 8.18 -10.78 -4.98
N LEU A 94 7.85 -9.50 -5.22
CA LEU A 94 6.50 -9.06 -5.56
C LEU A 94 5.99 -9.73 -6.85
N SER A 95 6.83 -9.84 -7.86
CA SER A 95 6.52 -10.51 -9.13
C SER A 95 6.27 -12.01 -8.93
N TYR A 96 7.05 -12.65 -8.07
CA TYR A 96 6.86 -14.06 -7.70
C TYR A 96 5.54 -14.26 -6.95
N VAL A 97 5.25 -13.43 -5.94
CA VAL A 97 3.98 -13.46 -5.19
C VAL A 97 2.79 -13.26 -6.11
N LYS A 98 2.84 -12.25 -7.01
CA LYS A 98 1.80 -12.03 -8.02
C LYS A 98 1.50 -13.29 -8.82
N ALA A 99 2.52 -13.97 -9.32
CA ALA A 99 2.36 -15.19 -10.12
C ALA A 99 1.80 -16.34 -9.29
N GLU A 100 2.36 -16.61 -8.12
CA GLU A 100 1.98 -17.70 -7.25
C GLU A 100 0.55 -17.59 -6.68
N LEU A 101 0.09 -16.36 -6.45
CA LEU A 101 -1.26 -16.09 -5.93
C LEU A 101 -2.26 -15.72 -7.04
N ASN A 102 -1.81 -15.74 -8.31
CA ASN A 102 -2.63 -15.39 -9.47
C ASN A 102 -3.31 -14.01 -9.33
N LEU A 103 -2.56 -13.01 -8.84
CA LEU A 103 -3.04 -11.64 -8.66
C LEU A 103 -2.89 -10.87 -9.98
N THR A 104 -3.84 -11.06 -10.89
CA THR A 104 -3.80 -10.48 -12.25
C THR A 104 -3.88 -8.97 -12.26
N ASN A 105 -4.48 -8.38 -11.24
CA ASN A 105 -4.68 -6.94 -11.06
C ASN A 105 -3.46 -6.20 -10.47
N ILE A 106 -2.27 -6.84 -10.40
CA ILE A 106 -1.04 -6.24 -9.90
C ILE A 106 -0.03 -6.06 -11.02
N HIS A 107 0.58 -4.88 -11.09
CA HIS A 107 1.66 -4.50 -12.02
C HIS A 107 2.88 -4.05 -11.22
N VAL A 108 3.92 -4.88 -11.17
CA VAL A 108 5.15 -4.53 -10.46
C VAL A 108 6.02 -3.63 -11.33
N LYS A 109 6.39 -2.47 -10.80
CA LYS A 109 7.29 -1.48 -11.40
C LYS A 109 8.62 -1.49 -10.65
N SER A 110 9.66 -2.08 -11.25
CA SER A 110 10.98 -2.23 -10.65
C SER A 110 11.81 -0.93 -10.76
N CYS A 111 11.22 0.20 -10.36
CA CYS A 111 11.84 1.52 -10.41
C CYS A 111 11.30 2.40 -9.27
N LYS A 112 11.92 3.55 -9.05
CA LYS A 112 11.33 4.60 -8.21
C LYS A 112 10.13 5.21 -8.93
N ILE A 113 9.19 5.79 -8.18
CA ILE A 113 8.01 6.42 -8.78
C ILE A 113 8.41 7.60 -9.70
N GLN A 114 9.45 8.35 -9.35
CA GLN A 114 9.95 9.47 -10.16
C GLN A 114 10.49 9.05 -11.54
N ASP A 115 10.89 7.78 -11.69
CA ASP A 115 11.41 7.21 -12.93
C ASP A 115 10.31 6.60 -13.80
N GLY A 116 9.06 6.57 -13.28
CA GLY A 116 7.88 6.07 -13.98
C GLY A 116 7.20 7.15 -14.81
N GLU A 117 6.49 6.74 -15.86
CA GLU A 117 5.61 7.66 -16.59
C GLU A 117 4.42 8.05 -15.72
N PRO A 118 4.16 9.36 -15.51
CA PRO A 118 3.02 9.82 -14.72
C PRO A 118 1.68 9.46 -15.34
N PHE A 119 0.73 9.06 -14.50
CA PHE A 119 -0.68 8.89 -14.85
C PHE A 119 -1.55 9.07 -13.61
N ALA A 120 -2.68 9.73 -13.75
CA ALA A 120 -3.57 9.97 -12.61
C ALA A 120 -4.19 8.66 -12.12
N VAL A 121 -4.17 8.45 -10.79
CA VAL A 121 -4.78 7.30 -10.12
C VAL A 121 -5.84 7.73 -9.12
N GLN A 122 -6.73 6.82 -8.76
CA GLN A 122 -7.79 7.08 -7.79
C GLN A 122 -7.34 6.84 -6.34
N LEU A 123 -6.30 6.03 -6.13
CA LEU A 123 -5.77 5.75 -4.80
C LEU A 123 -4.24 5.70 -4.82
N ILE A 124 -3.62 6.39 -3.88
CA ILE A 124 -2.19 6.26 -3.56
C ILE A 124 -2.06 5.65 -2.17
N THR A 125 -1.23 4.62 -2.05
CA THR A 125 -0.84 4.08 -0.75
C THR A 125 0.66 4.16 -0.54
N SER A 126 1.07 4.34 0.72
CA SER A 126 2.47 4.18 1.12
C SER A 126 2.58 3.86 2.60
N ARG A 127 3.57 3.04 2.96
CA ARG A 127 3.80 2.63 4.33
C ARG A 127 5.25 2.88 4.74
N ALA A 128 5.44 3.75 5.75
CA ALA A 128 6.73 3.99 6.41
C ALA A 128 7.91 4.31 5.46
N LEU A 129 7.64 4.96 4.31
CA LEU A 129 8.67 5.24 3.33
C LEU A 129 9.46 6.52 3.66
N MET A 130 8.76 7.63 3.84
CA MET A 130 9.34 8.96 4.07
C MET A 130 8.33 9.90 4.73
N LYS A 131 8.71 11.16 4.95
CA LYS A 131 7.79 12.21 5.42
C LYS A 131 6.68 12.45 4.40
N THR A 132 5.52 12.89 4.88
CA THR A 132 4.34 13.07 4.03
C THR A 132 4.57 14.06 2.91
N LYS A 133 5.17 15.23 3.19
CA LYS A 133 5.44 16.26 2.17
C LYS A 133 6.36 15.74 1.07
N ASP A 134 7.45 15.05 1.44
CA ASP A 134 8.41 14.48 0.48
C ASP A 134 7.73 13.41 -0.41
N LEU A 135 6.83 12.62 0.18
CA LEU A 135 6.06 11.62 -0.57
C LEU A 135 5.12 12.28 -1.59
N LEU A 136 4.40 13.32 -1.18
CA LEU A 136 3.50 14.06 -2.07
C LEU A 136 4.27 14.71 -3.23
N GLU A 137 5.44 15.24 -2.96
CA GLU A 137 6.32 15.82 -3.99
C GLU A 137 6.73 14.79 -5.04
N ILE A 138 7.20 13.60 -4.62
CA ILE A 138 7.61 12.56 -5.57
C ILE A 138 6.43 11.91 -6.30
N CYS A 139 5.21 12.03 -5.79
CA CYS A 139 3.98 11.55 -6.43
C CYS A 139 3.38 12.59 -7.39
N ASN A 140 3.99 13.74 -7.56
CA ASN A 140 3.49 14.77 -8.48
C ASN A 140 3.32 14.19 -9.89
N GLY A 141 2.16 14.47 -10.51
CA GLY A 141 1.75 13.90 -11.80
C GLY A 141 1.04 12.55 -11.72
N PHE A 142 1.01 11.89 -10.54
CA PHE A 142 0.24 10.66 -10.32
C PHE A 142 -1.09 10.89 -9.63
N PHE A 143 -1.39 12.11 -9.19
CA PHE A 143 -2.65 12.42 -8.54
C PHE A 143 -3.27 13.73 -9.05
N ASP A 144 -4.56 13.83 -8.92
CA ASP A 144 -5.39 15.00 -9.15
C ASP A 144 -6.27 15.30 -7.91
N ALA A 145 -7.16 16.28 -8.00
CA ALA A 145 -8.02 16.69 -6.90
C ALA A 145 -8.95 15.58 -6.37
N GLN A 146 -9.25 14.55 -7.17
CA GLN A 146 -10.13 13.44 -6.80
C GLN A 146 -9.37 12.25 -6.19
N THR A 147 -8.05 12.22 -6.34
CA THR A 147 -7.22 11.11 -5.83
C THR A 147 -7.30 11.01 -4.30
N GLN A 148 -7.45 9.80 -3.81
CA GLN A 148 -7.43 9.46 -2.40
C GLN A 148 -6.00 9.02 -2.02
N ILE A 149 -5.43 9.62 -0.97
CA ILE A 149 -4.08 9.31 -0.52
C ILE A 149 -4.18 8.72 0.87
N LEU A 150 -3.78 7.46 1.01
CA LEU A 150 -3.82 6.69 2.25
C LEU A 150 -2.41 6.35 2.71
N LEU A 151 -2.01 6.88 3.86
CA LEU A 151 -0.68 6.68 4.41
C LEU A 151 -0.73 5.92 5.72
N TYR A 152 0.20 4.96 5.89
CA TYR A 152 0.39 4.19 7.10
C TYR A 152 1.58 4.78 7.87
N LYS A 153 1.29 5.51 8.93
CA LYS A 153 2.26 6.30 9.69
C LYS A 153 2.46 5.79 11.13
N GLY A 154 3.55 6.18 11.75
CA GLY A 154 3.84 5.96 13.16
C GLY A 154 3.34 7.10 14.06
N SER A 155 3.91 7.19 15.27
CA SER A 155 3.50 8.17 16.29
C SER A 155 3.84 9.63 15.96
N SER A 156 4.83 9.88 15.10
CA SER A 156 5.26 11.25 14.70
C SER A 156 4.36 11.92 13.67
N VAL A 157 3.25 11.32 13.31
CA VAL A 157 2.37 11.75 12.21
C VAL A 157 1.92 13.19 12.31
N GLN A 158 1.62 13.68 13.52
CA GLN A 158 1.07 15.02 13.73
C GLN A 158 2.03 16.12 13.21
N SER A 159 3.32 15.99 13.49
CA SER A 159 4.33 16.95 13.03
C SER A 159 4.62 16.86 11.52
N GLU A 160 4.25 15.75 10.88
CA GLU A 160 4.45 15.56 9.44
C GLU A 160 3.31 16.17 8.59
N LEU A 161 2.15 16.42 9.20
CA LEU A 161 0.94 16.89 8.52
C LEU A 161 0.66 18.37 8.70
N ASP A 162 1.59 19.12 9.34
CA ASP A 162 1.44 20.55 9.58
C ASP A 162 1.14 21.30 8.28
N GLY A 163 -0.02 22.00 8.26
CA GLY A 163 -0.53 22.71 7.09
C GLY A 163 -1.25 21.84 6.04
N LEU A 164 -1.45 20.54 6.27
CA LEU A 164 -2.24 19.67 5.39
C LEU A 164 -3.62 19.38 6.00
N ASN A 165 -4.66 19.47 5.19
CA ASN A 165 -6.01 19.02 5.57
C ASN A 165 -6.08 17.49 5.45
N ALA A 166 -5.94 16.79 6.57
CA ALA A 166 -5.88 15.33 6.62
C ALA A 166 -6.78 14.75 7.70
N GLN A 167 -7.41 13.63 7.42
CA GLN A 167 -8.10 12.82 8.43
C GLN A 167 -7.12 11.81 9.02
N ILE A 168 -7.02 11.75 10.34
CA ILE A 168 -6.13 10.81 11.04
C ILE A 168 -6.99 9.88 11.90
N CYS A 169 -6.74 8.57 11.78
CA CYS A 169 -7.33 7.57 12.65
C CYS A 169 -6.23 6.71 13.28
N GLY A 170 -6.09 6.79 14.60
CA GLY A 170 -5.13 5.96 15.35
C GLY A 170 -5.73 4.60 15.70
N ARG A 171 -4.93 3.53 15.55
CA ARG A 171 -5.25 2.17 16.01
C ARG A 171 -3.98 1.50 16.55
N GLY A 172 -3.91 1.36 17.86
CA GLY A 172 -2.68 0.90 18.52
C GLY A 172 -1.50 1.84 18.26
N ASN A 173 -0.41 1.32 17.75
CA ASN A 173 0.80 2.09 17.39
C ASN A 173 0.78 2.62 15.95
N ARG A 174 -0.31 2.46 15.21
CA ARG A 174 -0.49 2.88 13.82
C ARG A 174 -1.40 4.09 13.73
N ASN A 175 -1.03 5.03 12.89
CA ASN A 175 -1.89 6.11 12.42
C ASN A 175 -2.15 5.93 10.92
N TYR A 176 -3.42 5.85 10.55
CA TYR A 176 -3.85 5.90 9.16
C TYR A 176 -4.21 7.34 8.83
N VAL A 177 -3.59 7.86 7.79
CA VAL A 177 -3.79 9.22 7.31
C VAL A 177 -4.48 9.17 5.97
N PHE A 178 -5.59 9.88 5.86
CA PHE A 178 -6.33 10.04 4.62
C PHE A 178 -6.31 11.50 4.19
N ILE A 179 -5.86 11.75 2.96
CA ILE A 179 -5.79 13.08 2.34
C ILE A 179 -6.49 12.98 0.99
N LYS A 180 -7.24 14.01 0.60
CA LYS A 180 -7.72 14.16 -0.78
C LYS A 180 -6.68 14.94 -1.59
N GLY A 181 -6.49 14.59 -2.85
CA GLY A 181 -5.56 15.30 -3.72
C GLY A 181 -5.85 16.79 -3.82
N GLY A 182 -7.13 17.20 -3.80
CA GLY A 182 -7.52 18.60 -3.75
C GLY A 182 -7.11 19.37 -2.49
N ASP A 183 -6.72 18.69 -1.42
CA ASP A 183 -6.18 19.32 -0.20
C ASP A 183 -4.65 19.50 -0.27
N VAL A 184 -4.01 19.03 -1.36
CA VAL A 184 -2.56 19.08 -1.59
C VAL A 184 -2.19 20.10 -2.68
N ILE A 185 -3.08 20.29 -3.67
CA ILE A 185 -2.87 21.11 -4.89
C ILE A 185 -3.12 22.59 -4.58
#